data_55730548800d783ddfd9c58cafb63346
#
_entry.id   55730548800d783ddfd9c58cafb63346
#
_cell.length_a   1.000
_cell.length_b   1.000
_cell.length_c   1.000
_cell.angle_alpha   90.00
_cell.angle_beta   90.00
_cell.angle_gamma   90.00
#
_symmetry.space_group_name_H-M   'P 1'
#
loop_
_entity.id
_entity.type
_entity.pdbx_description
1 polymer ?
#
loop_
_entity_poly.entity_id
_entity_poly.type
_entity_poly.pdbx_seq_one_letter_code
_entity_poly.pdbx_strand_id
1 'polypeptide(L)'
;MGEERTRQKQEEMFYASEVAQAPGHPFYEALNGVLKQAGFDAFCEGLCRKFYHQKLGRPSLTPGVYFRLLLVGFFEGIGSERGIGWRVADSLSLRRFLNYGLEEATPDHVTISRTRRLLNEETHQAVFTFVLTEVARRGLLKGKTIGIDATTLEANAAMRSIVRRDTGESYMEYLRKLAQAAGIDPNDDDAVRRMDRKRKKKTSNEDWVNPHDPDAEVTKMKDGATHFAYKAEQAVDLDTGAIVAITTHGGATGDTESVLETLPATGVSVAEQIATPTARGQYQVEDGGMREVVTDKGYHSGPVLAKMHEWGVRTYVSVPHQQRRKWENKADQQAAVYANRRRVEGERGKSLLRRRGEFLERPFAHQYETGGLRRVHVRGRENVSKRVLLQGAACNLALILRSLTKAGTPRGLADLGRNIFNALCRVLAALAVLDAPASSRKQDFLQQPAHRDKSRSSSLNVSTCRKCRF
;
A
#
# COMPACT_ATOMS: atom_id res chain seq x y z
N MET A 1 21.84 -12.82 -17.63
CA MET A 1 21.36 -11.41 -17.58
C MET A 1 20.87 -11.06 -18.96
N GLY A 2 19.69 -10.47 -19.11
CA GLY A 2 19.32 -9.84 -20.38
C GLY A 2 20.36 -8.76 -20.67
N GLU A 3 20.89 -8.75 -21.88
CA GLU A 3 21.79 -7.69 -22.32
C GLU A 3 21.09 -6.34 -22.12
N GLU A 4 21.84 -5.34 -21.66
CA GLU A 4 21.42 -3.96 -21.75
C GLU A 4 21.00 -3.74 -23.22
N ARG A 5 19.74 -3.41 -23.46
CA ARG A 5 19.23 -3.19 -24.81
C ARG A 5 19.88 -1.93 -25.37
N THR A 6 21.11 -2.06 -25.82
CA THR A 6 21.72 -1.11 -26.73
C THR A 6 20.87 -1.15 -27.99
N ARG A 7 20.10 -0.09 -28.24
CA ARG A 7 19.45 0.13 -29.53
C ARG A 7 20.52 -0.05 -30.61
N GLN A 8 20.57 -1.20 -31.27
CA GLN A 8 21.09 -1.21 -32.61
C GLN A 8 20.22 -0.21 -33.38
N LYS A 9 20.81 0.91 -33.79
CA LYS A 9 20.22 1.77 -34.82
C LYS A 9 20.05 0.87 -36.06
N GLN A 10 18.90 0.28 -36.19
CA GLN A 10 18.47 -0.27 -37.47
C GLN A 10 18.39 0.96 -38.37
N GLU A 11 19.13 0.97 -39.45
CA GLU A 11 18.97 2.00 -40.46
C GLU A 11 17.49 2.07 -40.82
N GLU A 12 16.91 3.23 -40.64
CA GLU A 12 15.47 3.48 -40.85
C GLU A 12 15.13 3.30 -42.30
N MET A 13 14.86 2.08 -42.71
CA MET A 13 14.19 1.81 -43.95
C MET A 13 12.69 1.75 -43.65
N PHE A 14 12.01 2.89 -43.78
CA PHE A 14 10.58 3.11 -43.90
C PHE A 14 9.65 2.54 -42.80
N TYR A 15 8.80 3.37 -42.24
CA TYR A 15 7.57 3.21 -41.43
C TYR A 15 7.57 3.67 -39.97
N ALA A 16 8.67 3.89 -39.28
CA ALA A 16 8.62 4.42 -37.92
C ALA A 16 8.23 5.90 -37.85
N SER A 17 8.27 6.62 -38.98
CA SER A 17 7.95 8.06 -39.09
C SER A 17 6.46 8.37 -39.17
N GLU A 18 5.61 7.40 -39.46
CA GLU A 18 4.19 7.63 -39.68
C GLU A 18 3.32 7.50 -38.42
N VAL A 19 3.82 6.87 -37.37
CA VAL A 19 3.12 6.86 -36.08
C VAL A 19 3.43 8.19 -35.38
N ALA A 20 2.46 9.07 -35.33
CA ALA A 20 2.56 10.34 -34.62
C ALA A 20 3.13 10.08 -33.20
N GLN A 21 4.32 10.60 -32.93
CA GLN A 21 4.91 10.51 -31.60
C GLN A 21 4.12 11.40 -30.66
N ALA A 22 3.05 10.87 -30.08
CA ALA A 22 2.34 11.55 -29.01
C ALA A 22 3.33 11.82 -27.87
N PRO A 23 3.27 13.02 -27.23
CA PRO A 23 4.06 13.27 -26.04
C PRO A 23 3.78 12.17 -25.01
N GLY A 24 4.83 11.70 -24.32
CA GLY A 24 4.70 10.68 -23.27
C GLY A 24 3.77 11.17 -22.16
N HIS A 25 3.24 10.26 -21.37
CA HIS A 25 2.42 10.65 -20.22
C HIS A 25 3.27 11.38 -19.18
N PRO A 26 2.97 12.66 -18.83
CA PRO A 26 3.85 13.51 -18.01
C PRO A 26 4.26 12.88 -16.68
N PHE A 27 3.37 12.11 -16.07
CA PHE A 27 3.66 11.37 -14.82
C PHE A 27 4.78 10.35 -15.01
N TYR A 28 4.71 9.53 -16.07
CA TYR A 28 5.74 8.52 -16.33
C TYR A 28 7.06 9.13 -16.80
N GLU A 29 7.03 10.28 -17.46
CA GLU A 29 8.24 11.06 -17.77
C GLU A 29 8.92 11.54 -16.47
N ALA A 30 8.16 12.12 -15.54
CA ALA A 30 8.68 12.56 -14.25
C ALA A 30 9.21 11.38 -13.41
N LEU A 31 8.47 10.27 -13.34
CA LEU A 31 8.90 9.05 -12.65
C LEU A 31 10.19 8.50 -13.27
N ASN A 32 10.27 8.46 -14.59
CA ASN A 32 11.46 8.01 -15.30
C ASN A 32 12.68 8.92 -15.02
N GLY A 33 12.46 10.23 -14.95
CA GLY A 33 13.49 11.20 -14.55
C GLY A 33 14.05 10.90 -13.16
N VAL A 34 13.18 10.65 -12.17
CA VAL A 34 13.57 10.29 -10.80
C VAL A 34 14.36 8.98 -10.78
N LEU A 35 13.88 7.94 -11.46
CA LEU A 35 14.54 6.63 -11.49
C LEU A 35 15.89 6.67 -12.20
N LYS A 36 15.99 7.37 -13.34
CA LYS A 36 17.25 7.55 -14.08
C LYS A 36 18.28 8.32 -13.27
N GLN A 37 17.86 9.43 -12.65
CA GLN A 37 18.76 10.26 -11.82
C GLN A 37 19.32 9.45 -10.64
N ALA A 38 18.52 8.56 -10.07
CA ALA A 38 18.93 7.68 -8.97
C ALA A 38 19.81 6.50 -9.43
N GLY A 39 19.91 6.20 -10.73
CA GLY A 39 20.62 5.02 -11.21
C GLY A 39 19.89 3.70 -10.93
N PHE A 40 18.55 3.73 -10.89
CA PHE A 40 17.71 2.62 -10.45
C PHE A 40 17.94 1.32 -11.22
N ASP A 41 18.02 1.39 -12.56
CA ASP A 41 18.15 0.19 -13.40
C ASP A 41 19.51 -0.49 -13.16
N ALA A 42 20.61 0.29 -13.13
CA ALA A 42 21.94 -0.23 -12.83
C ALA A 42 22.02 -0.85 -11.41
N PHE A 43 21.37 -0.24 -10.43
CA PHE A 43 21.25 -0.81 -9.09
C PHE A 43 20.54 -2.17 -9.11
N CYS A 44 19.37 -2.26 -9.77
CA CYS A 44 18.61 -3.50 -9.87
C CYS A 44 19.40 -4.60 -10.59
N GLU A 45 20.11 -4.28 -11.66
CA GLU A 45 20.95 -5.21 -12.39
C GLU A 45 22.11 -5.73 -11.55
N GLY A 46 22.81 -4.83 -10.86
CA GLY A 46 23.90 -5.20 -9.95
C GLY A 46 23.41 -6.12 -8.83
N LEU A 47 22.29 -5.78 -8.19
CA LEU A 47 21.65 -6.53 -7.11
C LEU A 47 21.22 -7.94 -7.54
N CYS A 48 20.68 -8.06 -8.75
CA CYS A 48 20.12 -9.30 -9.26
C CYS A 48 21.12 -10.18 -10.01
N ARG A 49 22.34 -9.74 -10.26
CA ARG A 49 23.35 -10.46 -11.03
C ARG A 49 23.54 -11.92 -10.59
N LYS A 50 23.49 -12.17 -9.29
CA LYS A 50 23.66 -13.50 -8.69
C LYS A 50 22.58 -14.52 -9.06
N PHE A 51 21.42 -14.08 -9.56
CA PHE A 51 20.31 -14.96 -9.94
C PHE A 51 20.31 -15.34 -11.42
N TYR A 52 21.21 -14.75 -12.23
CA TYR A 52 21.24 -14.92 -13.68
C TYR A 52 22.52 -15.56 -14.16
N HIS A 53 22.41 -16.55 -15.04
CA HIS A 53 23.56 -17.11 -15.72
C HIS A 53 24.11 -16.15 -16.77
N GLN A 54 25.44 -16.01 -16.85
CA GLN A 54 26.07 -15.05 -17.74
C GLN A 54 26.07 -15.50 -19.22
N LYS A 55 26.06 -16.80 -19.50
CA LYS A 55 26.29 -17.34 -20.88
C LYS A 55 25.25 -18.35 -21.36
N LEU A 56 24.37 -18.85 -20.52
CA LEU A 56 23.43 -19.92 -20.86
C LEU A 56 21.99 -19.52 -20.58
N GLY A 57 21.08 -19.86 -21.47
CA GLY A 57 19.64 -19.72 -21.32
C GLY A 57 19.01 -18.69 -22.27
N ARG A 58 17.68 -18.75 -22.39
CA ARG A 58 16.88 -17.75 -23.12
C ARG A 58 17.05 -16.38 -22.49
N PRO A 59 17.12 -15.29 -23.28
CA PRO A 59 17.11 -13.92 -22.73
C PRO A 59 15.98 -13.73 -21.72
N SER A 60 16.32 -13.35 -20.50
CA SER A 60 15.38 -13.16 -19.41
C SER A 60 15.01 -11.69 -19.30
N LEU A 61 13.91 -11.41 -18.59
CA LEU A 61 13.50 -10.04 -18.28
C LEU A 61 14.59 -9.35 -17.46
N THR A 62 15.03 -8.15 -17.88
CA THR A 62 15.99 -7.37 -17.12
C THR A 62 15.39 -6.96 -15.77
N PRO A 63 16.17 -7.01 -14.68
CA PRO A 63 15.68 -6.67 -13.35
C PRO A 63 15.05 -5.28 -13.25
N GLY A 64 15.66 -4.27 -13.86
CA GLY A 64 15.10 -2.91 -13.88
C GLY A 64 13.71 -2.87 -14.51
N VAL A 65 13.51 -3.55 -15.64
CA VAL A 65 12.19 -3.64 -16.29
C VAL A 65 11.19 -4.41 -15.43
N TYR A 66 11.62 -5.50 -14.76
CA TYR A 66 10.73 -6.24 -13.84
C TYR A 66 10.17 -5.32 -12.75
N PHE A 67 11.03 -4.59 -12.03
CA PHE A 67 10.57 -3.69 -10.98
C PHE A 67 9.72 -2.53 -11.53
N ARG A 68 10.06 -1.99 -12.70
CA ARG A 68 9.24 -0.96 -13.38
C ARG A 68 7.84 -1.48 -13.74
N LEU A 69 7.72 -2.74 -14.20
CA LEU A 69 6.40 -3.37 -14.45
C LEU A 69 5.54 -3.43 -13.18
N LEU A 70 6.15 -3.76 -12.05
CA LEU A 70 5.42 -3.78 -10.79
C LEU A 70 5.03 -2.37 -10.32
N LEU A 71 5.86 -1.35 -10.57
CA LEU A 71 5.49 0.05 -10.35
C LEU A 71 4.32 0.48 -11.24
N VAL A 72 4.28 0.05 -12.51
CA VAL A 72 3.11 0.25 -13.38
C VAL A 72 1.88 -0.39 -12.75
N GLY A 73 1.98 -1.60 -12.21
CA GLY A 73 0.88 -2.25 -11.51
C GLY A 73 0.31 -1.40 -10.37
N PHE A 74 1.17 -0.77 -9.59
CA PHE A 74 0.75 0.15 -8.53
C PHE A 74 0.05 1.39 -9.08
N PHE A 75 0.70 2.14 -9.97
CA PHE A 75 0.20 3.43 -10.45
C PHE A 75 -1.05 3.33 -11.34
N GLU A 76 -1.24 2.19 -12.02
CA GLU A 76 -2.43 1.91 -12.84
C GLU A 76 -3.54 1.15 -12.08
N GLY A 77 -3.30 0.78 -10.82
CA GLY A 77 -4.28 0.06 -10.00
C GLY A 77 -4.48 -1.40 -10.38
N ILE A 78 -3.44 -2.04 -10.91
CA ILE A 78 -3.51 -3.41 -11.44
C ILE A 78 -2.88 -4.39 -10.45
N GLY A 79 -3.72 -5.22 -9.82
CA GLY A 79 -3.28 -6.21 -8.83
C GLY A 79 -2.65 -7.48 -9.43
N SER A 80 -2.93 -7.83 -10.68
CA SER A 80 -2.50 -9.08 -11.30
C SER A 80 -1.38 -8.88 -12.33
N GLU A 81 -0.43 -9.81 -12.38
CA GLU A 81 0.66 -9.81 -13.38
C GLU A 81 0.14 -9.89 -14.82
N ARG A 82 -0.97 -10.60 -15.02
CA ARG A 82 -1.64 -10.69 -16.34
C ARG A 82 -2.18 -9.32 -16.78
N GLY A 83 -2.84 -8.62 -15.87
CA GLY A 83 -3.35 -7.28 -16.14
C GLY A 83 -2.22 -6.27 -16.43
N ILE A 84 -1.09 -6.38 -15.72
CA ILE A 84 0.10 -5.55 -15.99
C ILE A 84 0.62 -5.81 -17.41
N GLY A 85 0.79 -7.08 -17.81
CA GLY A 85 1.24 -7.43 -19.15
C GLY A 85 0.32 -6.88 -20.24
N TRP A 86 -1.00 -7.05 -20.10
CA TRP A 86 -1.97 -6.50 -21.04
C TRP A 86 -1.94 -4.97 -21.12
N ARG A 87 -1.92 -4.31 -19.96
CA ARG A 87 -1.90 -2.85 -19.90
C ARG A 87 -0.67 -2.24 -20.57
N VAL A 88 0.49 -2.89 -20.42
CA VAL A 88 1.73 -2.45 -21.05
C VAL A 88 1.70 -2.68 -22.56
N ALA A 89 1.13 -3.81 -23.02
CA ALA A 89 0.99 -4.10 -24.44
C ALA A 89 0.18 -3.02 -25.18
N ASP A 90 -0.90 -2.53 -24.55
CA ASP A 90 -1.85 -1.58 -25.14
C ASP A 90 -1.43 -0.11 -25.02
N SER A 91 -0.34 0.21 -24.27
CA SER A 91 0.01 1.61 -23.98
C SER A 91 1.38 2.01 -24.50
N LEU A 92 1.39 2.92 -25.48
CA LEU A 92 2.63 3.52 -26.02
C LEU A 92 3.43 4.25 -24.93
N SER A 93 2.78 4.96 -24.02
CA SER A 93 3.42 5.63 -22.90
C SER A 93 4.14 4.67 -21.95
N LEU A 94 3.50 3.53 -21.65
CA LEU A 94 4.09 2.53 -20.75
C LEU A 94 5.21 1.75 -21.45
N ARG A 95 5.05 1.45 -22.75
CA ARG A 95 6.15 0.87 -23.56
C ARG A 95 7.37 1.78 -23.53
N ARG A 96 7.18 3.10 -23.73
CA ARG A 96 8.25 4.11 -23.63
C ARG A 96 8.88 4.17 -22.23
N PHE A 97 8.07 4.13 -21.17
CA PHE A 97 8.55 4.09 -19.78
C PHE A 97 9.43 2.85 -19.49
N LEU A 98 9.11 1.72 -20.13
CA LEU A 98 9.84 0.46 -20.01
C LEU A 98 10.95 0.30 -21.06
N ASN A 99 11.16 1.29 -21.92
CA ASN A 99 12.12 1.28 -23.01
C ASN A 99 11.88 0.17 -24.06
N TYR A 100 10.60 -0.08 -24.43
CA TYR A 100 10.18 -0.98 -25.51
C TYR A 100 9.83 -0.21 -26.76
N GLY A 101 10.36 -0.63 -27.91
CA GLY A 101 9.96 -0.14 -29.24
C GLY A 101 8.57 -0.63 -29.65
N LEU A 102 8.02 -0.10 -30.75
CA LEU A 102 6.69 -0.48 -31.23
C LEU A 102 6.63 -1.94 -31.69
N GLU A 103 7.68 -2.42 -32.34
CA GLU A 103 7.78 -3.77 -32.88
C GLU A 103 8.24 -4.82 -31.86
N GLU A 104 8.71 -4.38 -30.69
CA GLU A 104 9.20 -5.30 -29.68
C GLU A 104 8.05 -5.92 -28.87
N ALA A 105 8.11 -7.23 -28.66
CA ALA A 105 7.17 -7.92 -27.78
C ALA A 105 7.37 -7.47 -26.31
N THR A 106 6.29 -7.01 -25.66
CA THR A 106 6.31 -6.68 -24.22
C THR A 106 6.26 -7.96 -23.38
N PRO A 107 6.77 -7.93 -22.13
CA PRO A 107 6.74 -9.09 -21.24
C PRO A 107 5.32 -9.55 -20.93
N ASP A 108 5.09 -10.85 -21.04
CA ASP A 108 3.86 -11.49 -20.63
C ASP A 108 3.83 -11.80 -19.12
N HIS A 109 2.67 -12.18 -18.62
CA HIS A 109 2.48 -12.49 -17.18
C HIS A 109 3.31 -13.71 -16.73
N VAL A 110 3.60 -14.65 -17.62
CA VAL A 110 4.41 -15.85 -17.29
C VAL A 110 5.85 -15.42 -17.00
N THR A 111 6.38 -14.51 -17.83
CA THR A 111 7.72 -13.94 -17.68
C THR A 111 7.82 -13.14 -16.37
N ILE A 112 6.83 -12.28 -16.06
CA ILE A 112 6.77 -11.54 -14.81
C ILE A 112 6.74 -12.50 -13.61
N SER A 113 5.87 -13.51 -13.66
CA SER A 113 5.72 -14.51 -12.58
C SER A 113 6.98 -15.36 -12.37
N ARG A 114 7.67 -15.74 -13.43
CA ARG A 114 8.95 -16.47 -13.37
C ARG A 114 10.03 -15.60 -12.69
N THR A 115 10.14 -14.35 -13.08
CA THR A 115 11.10 -13.41 -12.48
C THR A 115 10.80 -13.18 -10.99
N ARG A 116 9.54 -13.02 -10.60
CA ARG A 116 9.14 -12.92 -9.17
C ARG A 116 9.60 -14.14 -8.37
N ARG A 117 9.48 -15.35 -8.91
CA ARG A 117 9.90 -16.59 -8.23
C ARG A 117 11.43 -16.76 -8.21
N LEU A 118 12.13 -16.18 -9.17
CA LEU A 118 13.59 -16.21 -9.24
C LEU A 118 14.23 -15.29 -8.19
N LEU A 119 13.68 -14.08 -8.02
CA LEU A 119 14.19 -13.09 -7.09
C LEU A 119 13.61 -13.31 -5.68
N ASN A 120 14.45 -13.34 -4.65
CA ASN A 120 14.05 -13.54 -3.26
C ASN A 120 13.47 -12.26 -2.62
N GLU A 121 13.00 -12.38 -1.38
CA GLU A 121 12.42 -11.27 -0.60
C GLU A 121 13.46 -10.19 -0.29
N GLU A 122 14.68 -10.58 0.08
CA GLU A 122 15.77 -9.65 0.41
C GLU A 122 16.10 -8.72 -0.77
N THR A 123 15.96 -9.22 -2.02
CA THR A 123 16.11 -8.39 -3.21
C THR A 123 15.04 -7.31 -3.29
N HIS A 124 13.80 -7.63 -2.96
CA HIS A 124 12.71 -6.64 -2.93
C HIS A 124 12.86 -5.68 -1.77
N GLN A 125 13.34 -6.15 -0.61
CA GLN A 125 13.68 -5.30 0.52
C GLN A 125 14.80 -4.31 0.16
N ALA A 126 15.84 -4.76 -0.54
CA ALA A 126 16.93 -3.88 -0.97
C ALA A 126 16.43 -2.80 -1.96
N VAL A 127 15.48 -3.13 -2.85
CA VAL A 127 14.84 -2.13 -3.73
C VAL A 127 13.99 -1.14 -2.93
N PHE A 128 13.27 -1.60 -1.91
CA PHE A 128 12.54 -0.71 -1.00
C PHE A 128 13.50 0.23 -0.27
N THR A 129 14.60 -0.27 0.30
CA THR A 129 15.65 0.51 0.98
C THR A 129 16.29 1.52 0.03
N PHE A 130 16.59 1.13 -1.21
CA PHE A 130 17.10 2.05 -2.23
C PHE A 130 16.16 3.25 -2.46
N VAL A 131 14.86 3.00 -2.59
CA VAL A 131 13.88 4.07 -2.74
C VAL A 131 13.78 4.93 -1.48
N LEU A 132 13.87 4.33 -0.29
CA LEU A 132 13.90 5.07 0.99
C LEU A 132 15.12 5.98 1.07
N THR A 133 16.29 5.53 0.60
CA THR A 133 17.49 6.35 0.49
C THR A 133 17.27 7.56 -0.43
N GLU A 134 16.55 7.38 -1.53
CA GLU A 134 16.17 8.49 -2.41
C GLU A 134 15.20 9.49 -1.74
N VAL A 135 14.30 9.00 -0.89
CA VAL A 135 13.43 9.85 -0.04
C VAL A 135 14.29 10.68 0.92
N ALA A 136 15.24 10.03 1.61
CA ALA A 136 16.16 10.72 2.54
C ALA A 136 17.03 11.77 1.83
N ARG A 137 17.64 11.45 0.68
CA ARG A 137 18.42 12.38 -0.13
C ARG A 137 17.67 13.66 -0.51
N ARG A 138 16.35 13.54 -0.72
CA ARG A 138 15.47 14.68 -1.05
C ARG A 138 14.92 15.39 0.18
N GLY A 139 15.37 15.02 1.39
CA GLY A 139 14.93 15.62 2.64
C GLY A 139 13.46 15.37 2.96
N LEU A 140 12.95 14.22 2.56
CA LEU A 140 11.58 13.78 2.80
C LEU A 140 11.51 12.68 3.87
N LEU A 141 12.55 12.54 4.70
CA LEU A 141 12.64 11.62 5.83
C LEU A 141 13.27 12.32 7.03
N LYS A 142 12.63 12.22 8.20
CA LYS A 142 13.14 12.68 9.48
C LYS A 142 13.47 11.53 10.42
N GLY A 143 12.65 10.50 10.43
CA GLY A 143 12.90 9.24 11.12
C GLY A 143 12.78 9.26 12.64
N LYS A 144 12.45 10.40 13.27
CA LYS A 144 12.39 10.56 14.73
C LYS A 144 11.14 9.97 15.35
N THR A 145 9.98 10.29 14.77
CA THR A 145 8.66 9.95 15.31
C THR A 145 7.93 9.05 14.31
N ILE A 146 7.83 7.79 14.64
CA ILE A 146 7.29 6.77 13.75
C ILE A 146 5.90 6.35 14.21
N GLY A 147 4.95 6.35 13.30
CA GLY A 147 3.65 5.72 13.48
C GLY A 147 3.69 4.28 12.97
N ILE A 148 3.12 3.32 13.70
CA ILE A 148 2.97 1.94 13.24
C ILE A 148 1.49 1.57 13.23
N ASP A 149 1.05 0.93 12.17
CA ASP A 149 -0.30 0.38 12.01
C ASP A 149 -0.29 -0.81 11.05
N ALA A 150 -1.31 -1.64 11.16
CA ALA A 150 -1.43 -2.85 10.37
C ALA A 150 -2.76 -2.89 9.60
N THR A 151 -2.72 -3.62 8.50
CA THR A 151 -3.90 -3.90 7.71
C THR A 151 -3.97 -5.37 7.31
N THR A 152 -5.18 -5.89 7.18
CA THR A 152 -5.42 -7.27 6.76
C THR A 152 -5.68 -7.31 5.25
N LEU A 153 -4.98 -8.18 4.54
CA LEU A 153 -5.06 -8.40 3.10
C LEU A 153 -5.73 -9.73 2.82
N GLU A 154 -6.81 -9.75 2.05
CA GLU A 154 -7.46 -10.99 1.64
C GLU A 154 -6.51 -11.83 0.78
N ALA A 155 -6.27 -13.08 1.16
CA ALA A 155 -5.42 -14.01 0.44
C ALA A 155 -6.11 -14.59 -0.80
N ASN A 156 -5.31 -15.06 -1.75
CA ASN A 156 -5.80 -15.79 -2.92
C ASN A 156 -6.09 -17.27 -2.57
N ALA A 157 -6.91 -17.46 -1.54
CA ALA A 157 -7.23 -18.76 -0.94
C ALA A 157 -8.74 -18.82 -0.60
N ALA A 158 -9.46 -19.75 -1.21
CA ALA A 158 -10.89 -19.88 -0.97
C ALA A 158 -11.18 -20.66 0.33
N MET A 159 -12.10 -20.18 1.16
CA MET A 159 -12.54 -20.88 2.39
C MET A 159 -13.09 -22.29 2.12
N ARG A 160 -13.72 -22.51 0.96
CA ARG A 160 -14.25 -23.83 0.58
C ARG A 160 -13.17 -24.89 0.33
N SER A 161 -11.91 -24.48 0.13
CA SER A 161 -10.76 -25.36 -0.14
C SER A 161 -9.97 -25.70 1.13
N ILE A 162 -10.54 -25.42 2.30
CA ILE A 162 -9.92 -25.70 3.61
C ILE A 162 -9.85 -27.19 3.86
N VAL A 163 -8.71 -27.66 4.36
CA VAL A 163 -8.50 -29.06 4.76
C VAL A 163 -7.91 -29.13 6.17
N ARG A 164 -8.13 -30.24 6.85
CA ARG A 164 -7.48 -30.48 8.13
C ARG A 164 -5.98 -30.70 7.98
N ARG A 165 -5.22 -30.15 8.90
CA ARG A 165 -3.74 -30.28 8.89
C ARG A 165 -3.28 -31.72 9.17
N ASP A 166 -4.01 -32.44 10.04
CA ASP A 166 -3.67 -33.78 10.51
C ASP A 166 -4.05 -34.88 9.53
N THR A 167 -5.23 -34.77 8.87
CA THR A 167 -5.81 -35.84 8.06
C THR A 167 -5.90 -35.49 6.57
N GLY A 168 -5.76 -34.22 6.18
CA GLY A 168 -6.01 -33.76 4.81
C GLY A 168 -7.48 -33.76 4.41
N GLU A 169 -8.38 -34.06 5.32
CA GLU A 169 -9.82 -34.16 5.11
C GLU A 169 -10.44 -32.79 4.80
N SER A 170 -11.34 -32.74 3.82
CA SER A 170 -12.06 -31.52 3.50
C SER A 170 -13.06 -31.13 4.61
N TYR A 171 -13.42 -29.85 4.67
CA TYR A 171 -14.37 -29.36 5.68
C TYR A 171 -15.72 -30.07 5.62
N MET A 172 -16.22 -30.36 4.42
CA MET A 172 -17.49 -31.08 4.24
C MET A 172 -17.44 -32.55 4.70
N GLU A 173 -16.34 -33.24 4.40
CA GLU A 173 -16.14 -34.63 4.89
C GLU A 173 -16.07 -34.67 6.41
N TYR A 174 -15.34 -33.76 7.02
CA TYR A 174 -15.33 -33.61 8.48
C TYR A 174 -16.71 -33.32 9.06
N LEU A 175 -17.50 -32.44 8.44
CA LEU A 175 -18.88 -32.15 8.88
C LEU A 175 -19.79 -33.36 8.77
N ARG A 176 -19.66 -34.14 7.70
CA ARG A 176 -20.46 -35.37 7.51
C ARG A 176 -20.17 -36.41 8.58
N LYS A 177 -18.90 -36.57 9.00
CA LYS A 177 -18.57 -37.45 10.14
C LYS A 177 -19.19 -36.96 11.45
N LEU A 178 -19.15 -35.65 11.70
CA LEU A 178 -19.80 -35.07 12.88
C LEU A 178 -21.33 -35.24 12.84
N ALA A 179 -21.95 -35.09 11.68
CA ALA A 179 -23.39 -35.29 11.48
C ALA A 179 -23.78 -36.74 11.76
N GLN A 180 -23.03 -37.71 11.24
CA GLN A 180 -23.22 -39.13 11.50
C GLN A 180 -23.12 -39.44 13.00
N ALA A 181 -22.13 -38.91 13.69
CA ALA A 181 -21.96 -39.05 15.13
C ALA A 181 -23.10 -38.40 15.93
N ALA A 182 -23.76 -37.38 15.38
CA ALA A 182 -24.91 -36.69 15.96
C ALA A 182 -26.28 -37.29 15.55
N GLY A 183 -26.30 -38.40 14.81
CA GLY A 183 -27.54 -39.04 14.32
C GLY A 183 -28.23 -38.25 13.20
N ILE A 184 -27.54 -37.41 12.49
CA ILE A 184 -28.01 -36.62 11.34
C ILE A 184 -27.55 -37.32 10.06
N ASP A 185 -28.43 -37.42 9.05
CA ASP A 185 -28.05 -38.01 7.76
C ASP A 185 -26.85 -37.22 7.13
N PRO A 186 -25.71 -37.87 6.92
CA PRO A 186 -24.52 -37.21 6.36
C PRO A 186 -24.69 -36.84 4.87
N ASN A 187 -25.69 -37.37 4.19
CA ASN A 187 -26.00 -37.06 2.78
C ASN A 187 -26.96 -35.87 2.62
N ASP A 188 -27.67 -35.46 3.70
CA ASP A 188 -28.45 -34.23 3.71
C ASP A 188 -27.55 -33.03 3.97
N ASP A 189 -27.00 -32.45 2.88
CA ASP A 189 -26.11 -31.28 2.96
C ASP A 189 -26.77 -30.11 3.70
N ASP A 190 -28.08 -29.92 3.63
CA ASP A 190 -28.77 -28.83 4.31
C ASP A 190 -28.87 -29.06 5.81
N ALA A 191 -29.12 -30.30 6.24
CA ALA A 191 -29.11 -30.68 7.65
C ALA A 191 -27.71 -30.55 8.23
N VAL A 192 -26.66 -30.99 7.50
CA VAL A 192 -25.25 -30.85 7.87
C VAL A 192 -24.86 -29.36 8.02
N ARG A 193 -25.26 -28.52 7.08
CA ARG A 193 -25.01 -27.06 7.15
C ARG A 193 -25.81 -26.40 8.29
N ARG A 194 -27.02 -26.84 8.58
CA ARG A 194 -27.81 -26.35 9.72
C ARG A 194 -27.14 -26.71 11.05
N MET A 195 -26.62 -27.93 11.18
CA MET A 195 -25.84 -28.38 12.33
C MET A 195 -24.59 -27.48 12.51
N ASP A 196 -23.81 -27.26 11.43
CA ASP A 196 -22.59 -26.46 11.48
C ASP A 196 -22.88 -25.01 11.91
N ARG A 197 -23.97 -24.39 11.45
CA ARG A 197 -24.35 -23.02 11.87
C ARG A 197 -24.55 -22.90 13.38
N LYS A 198 -25.00 -23.96 14.05
CA LYS A 198 -25.24 -23.99 15.51
C LYS A 198 -23.98 -24.27 16.33
N ARG A 199 -22.86 -24.73 15.71
CA ARG A 199 -21.64 -25.05 16.42
C ARG A 199 -20.95 -23.75 16.90
N LYS A 200 -20.43 -23.79 18.15
CA LYS A 200 -19.75 -22.64 18.79
C LYS A 200 -18.35 -22.40 18.22
N LYS A 201 -17.59 -23.47 17.91
CA LYS A 201 -16.21 -23.40 17.40
C LYS A 201 -16.16 -24.11 16.04
N LYS A 202 -15.79 -23.40 14.98
CA LYS A 202 -15.86 -23.89 13.60
C LYS A 202 -14.49 -24.21 13.01
N THR A 203 -13.59 -23.23 13.04
CA THR A 203 -12.26 -23.32 12.42
C THR A 203 -11.21 -22.70 13.32
N SER A 204 -10.01 -23.31 13.36
CA SER A 204 -8.83 -22.81 14.02
C SER A 204 -7.65 -22.92 13.05
N ASN A 205 -6.70 -22.01 13.08
CA ASN A 205 -5.49 -22.08 12.27
C ASN A 205 -4.56 -23.23 12.69
N GLU A 206 -4.75 -23.77 13.87
CA GLU A 206 -4.06 -24.97 14.35
C GLU A 206 -4.54 -26.24 13.65
N ASP A 207 -5.86 -26.33 13.41
CA ASP A 207 -6.50 -27.51 12.85
C ASP A 207 -6.62 -27.47 11.33
N TRP A 208 -6.72 -26.27 10.76
CA TRP A 208 -7.13 -26.07 9.37
C TRP A 208 -6.12 -25.27 8.57
N VAL A 209 -5.98 -25.59 7.28
CA VAL A 209 -5.08 -24.93 6.35
C VAL A 209 -5.69 -24.88 4.95
N ASN A 210 -5.32 -23.91 4.15
CA ASN A 210 -5.58 -23.96 2.71
C ASN A 210 -4.41 -24.66 2.00
N PRO A 211 -4.62 -25.78 1.28
CA PRO A 211 -3.55 -26.53 0.64
C PRO A 211 -2.85 -25.76 -0.49
N HIS A 212 -3.52 -24.74 -1.06
CA HIS A 212 -2.97 -23.93 -2.16
C HIS A 212 -2.20 -22.70 -1.65
N ASP A 213 -2.41 -22.30 -0.40
CA ASP A 213 -1.73 -21.19 0.26
C ASP A 213 -1.60 -21.47 1.77
N PRO A 214 -0.63 -22.33 2.16
CA PRO A 214 -0.50 -22.80 3.54
C PRO A 214 -0.13 -21.71 4.54
N ASP A 215 0.46 -20.62 4.08
CA ASP A 215 0.88 -19.49 4.90
C ASP A 215 -0.24 -18.51 5.22
N ALA A 216 -1.35 -18.58 4.47
CA ALA A 216 -2.51 -17.75 4.72
C ALA A 216 -3.30 -18.27 5.94
N GLU A 217 -3.73 -17.37 6.81
CA GLU A 217 -4.43 -17.71 8.04
C GLU A 217 -5.90 -17.27 8.01
N VAL A 218 -6.74 -18.08 8.64
CA VAL A 218 -8.16 -17.78 8.82
C VAL A 218 -8.30 -16.64 9.83
N THR A 219 -8.89 -15.54 9.40
CA THR A 219 -9.16 -14.37 10.26
C THR A 219 -10.47 -13.70 9.91
N LYS A 220 -11.04 -12.96 10.87
CA LYS A 220 -12.22 -12.14 10.66
C LYS A 220 -11.78 -10.77 10.14
N MET A 221 -12.27 -10.41 8.95
CA MET A 221 -11.97 -9.12 8.34
C MET A 221 -12.99 -8.04 8.73
N LYS A 222 -12.72 -6.78 8.31
CA LYS A 222 -13.57 -5.62 8.63
C LYS A 222 -14.99 -5.69 8.06
N ASP A 223 -15.21 -6.50 7.02
CA ASP A 223 -16.54 -6.79 6.45
C ASP A 223 -17.39 -7.70 7.34
N GLY A 224 -16.82 -8.20 8.44
CA GLY A 224 -17.45 -9.13 9.36
C GLY A 224 -17.40 -10.58 8.92
N ALA A 225 -16.92 -10.88 7.71
CA ALA A 225 -16.76 -12.24 7.20
C ALA A 225 -15.39 -12.83 7.57
N THR A 226 -15.28 -14.15 7.47
CA THR A 226 -14.05 -14.89 7.73
C THR A 226 -13.38 -15.24 6.41
N HIS A 227 -12.11 -14.85 6.27
CA HIS A 227 -11.30 -15.09 5.08
C HIS A 227 -9.94 -15.68 5.46
N PHE A 228 -9.29 -16.31 4.51
CA PHE A 228 -7.84 -16.47 4.58
C PHE A 228 -7.19 -15.12 4.28
N ALA A 229 -6.22 -14.73 5.08
CA ALA A 229 -5.61 -13.43 4.97
C ALA A 229 -4.14 -13.42 5.41
N TYR A 230 -3.49 -12.34 5.04
CA TYR A 230 -2.19 -11.90 5.55
C TYR A 230 -2.35 -10.57 6.28
N LYS A 231 -1.42 -10.25 7.15
CA LYS A 231 -1.33 -8.98 7.82
C LYS A 231 -0.09 -8.24 7.32
N ALA A 232 -0.27 -7.04 6.77
CA ALA A 232 0.82 -6.12 6.45
C ALA A 232 0.86 -5.03 7.52
N GLU A 233 2.01 -4.88 8.17
CA GLU A 233 2.27 -3.84 9.14
C GLU A 233 3.26 -2.83 8.59
N GLN A 234 2.99 -1.53 8.75
CA GLN A 234 3.77 -0.44 8.18
C GLN A 234 4.22 0.52 9.26
N ALA A 235 5.48 0.92 9.17
CA ALA A 235 6.06 2.01 9.93
C ALA A 235 6.19 3.25 9.03
N VAL A 236 5.63 4.37 9.45
CA VAL A 236 5.57 5.61 8.68
C VAL A 236 6.14 6.75 9.51
N ASP A 237 7.01 7.55 8.92
CA ASP A 237 7.48 8.80 9.51
C ASP A 237 6.32 9.80 9.59
N LEU A 238 5.91 10.13 10.81
CA LEU A 238 4.79 11.05 11.05
C LEU A 238 5.10 12.51 10.71
N ASP A 239 6.35 12.86 10.44
CA ASP A 239 6.72 14.22 10.03
C ASP A 239 6.61 14.40 8.51
N THR A 240 6.83 13.35 7.72
CA THR A 240 6.90 13.44 6.26
C THR A 240 5.90 12.57 5.52
N GLY A 241 5.42 11.49 6.15
CA GLY A 241 4.57 10.48 5.54
C GLY A 241 5.35 9.42 4.75
N ALA A 242 6.67 9.37 4.86
CA ALA A 242 7.51 8.34 4.25
C ALA A 242 7.28 6.99 4.94
N ILE A 243 7.11 5.93 4.16
CA ILE A 243 7.07 4.56 4.69
C ILE A 243 8.51 4.13 4.94
N VAL A 244 8.82 3.77 6.19
CA VAL A 244 10.18 3.46 6.64
C VAL A 244 10.45 1.96 6.67
N ALA A 245 9.47 1.17 7.09
CA ALA A 245 9.55 -0.28 7.12
C ALA A 245 8.19 -0.91 6.86
N ILE A 246 8.21 -2.13 6.35
CA ILE A 246 7.02 -2.96 6.15
C ILE A 246 7.37 -4.39 6.52
N THR A 247 6.48 -5.05 7.28
CA THR A 247 6.56 -6.48 7.59
C THR A 247 5.26 -7.18 7.20
N THR A 248 5.36 -8.47 6.90
CA THR A 248 4.20 -9.29 6.48
C THR A 248 4.10 -10.52 7.36
N HIS A 249 2.93 -10.70 7.99
CA HIS A 249 2.64 -11.76 8.94
C HIS A 249 1.41 -12.58 8.51
N GLY A 250 1.14 -13.66 9.20
CA GLY A 250 -0.14 -14.38 9.11
C GLY A 250 -1.31 -13.47 9.48
N GLY A 251 -2.46 -13.71 8.88
CA GLY A 251 -3.65 -12.86 9.07
C GLY A 251 -4.18 -12.83 10.51
N ALA A 252 -3.90 -13.85 11.31
CA ALA A 252 -4.33 -13.96 12.69
C ALA A 252 -3.30 -13.42 13.71
N THR A 253 -2.08 -13.04 13.26
CA THR A 253 -1.04 -12.49 14.14
C THR A 253 -1.50 -11.23 14.85
N GLY A 254 -1.40 -11.20 16.18
CA GLY A 254 -1.81 -10.05 17.00
C GLY A 254 -0.91 -8.82 16.82
N ASP A 255 -1.46 -7.61 17.00
CA ASP A 255 -0.69 -6.36 16.88
C ASP A 255 0.47 -6.29 17.90
N THR A 256 0.27 -6.87 19.08
CA THR A 256 1.29 -6.95 20.14
C THR A 256 2.44 -7.91 19.83
N GLU A 257 2.26 -8.81 18.87
CA GLU A 257 3.26 -9.75 18.41
C GLU A 257 4.01 -9.19 17.19
N SER A 258 3.25 -8.74 16.17
CA SER A 258 3.84 -8.24 14.93
C SER A 258 4.75 -7.03 15.14
N VAL A 259 4.42 -6.13 16.05
CA VAL A 259 5.21 -4.93 16.35
C VAL A 259 6.62 -5.24 16.87
N LEU A 260 6.82 -6.40 17.51
CA LEU A 260 8.14 -6.82 17.98
C LEU A 260 9.11 -7.18 16.86
N GLU A 261 8.60 -7.41 15.65
CA GLU A 261 9.40 -7.57 14.43
C GLU A 261 9.51 -6.23 13.66
N THR A 262 8.40 -5.52 13.52
CA THR A 262 8.34 -4.27 12.74
C THR A 262 9.18 -3.15 13.37
N LEU A 263 9.20 -3.03 14.69
CA LEU A 263 9.89 -1.94 15.36
C LEU A 263 11.42 -2.03 15.24
N PRO A 264 12.08 -3.18 15.46
CA PRO A 264 13.50 -3.34 15.19
C PRO A 264 13.85 -3.10 13.70
N ALA A 265 13.07 -3.66 12.77
CA ALA A 265 13.25 -3.44 11.35
C ALA A 265 13.18 -1.94 10.99
N THR A 266 12.26 -1.21 11.62
CA THR A 266 12.16 0.25 11.49
C THR A 266 13.41 0.96 12.00
N GLY A 267 13.90 0.55 13.17
CA GLY A 267 15.13 1.10 13.76
C GLY A 267 16.32 0.95 12.84
N VAL A 268 16.52 -0.24 12.26
CA VAL A 268 17.57 -0.53 11.28
C VAL A 268 17.41 0.34 10.03
N SER A 269 16.22 0.37 9.44
CA SER A 269 15.94 1.15 8.23
C SER A 269 16.22 2.64 8.41
N VAL A 270 15.88 3.22 9.58
CA VAL A 270 16.18 4.64 9.88
C VAL A 270 17.69 4.84 10.07
N ALA A 271 18.34 3.95 10.83
CA ALA A 271 19.76 4.04 11.12
C ALA A 271 20.61 4.02 9.83
N GLU A 272 20.25 3.18 8.86
CA GLU A 272 20.90 3.12 7.54
C GLU A 272 20.85 4.46 6.78
N GLN A 273 19.85 5.31 7.08
CA GLN A 273 19.67 6.60 6.39
C GLN A 273 20.35 7.78 7.08
N ILE A 274 20.88 7.63 8.30
CA ILE A 274 21.49 8.74 9.07
C ILE A 274 22.65 9.38 8.29
N ALA A 275 23.50 8.57 7.66
CA ALA A 275 24.63 9.03 6.88
C ALA A 275 24.29 9.51 5.47
N THR A 276 23.02 9.45 5.07
CA THR A 276 22.60 9.82 3.71
C THR A 276 22.67 11.35 3.52
N PRO A 277 23.48 11.88 2.57
CA PRO A 277 23.54 13.30 2.29
C PRO A 277 22.18 13.84 1.85
N THR A 278 21.72 14.93 2.45
CA THR A 278 20.42 15.55 2.18
C THR A 278 20.59 16.91 1.49
N ALA A 279 19.67 17.25 0.62
CA ALA A 279 19.64 18.56 -0.02
C ALA A 279 19.45 19.68 1.00
N ARG A 280 20.09 20.85 0.78
CA ARG A 280 20.00 21.99 1.68
C ARG A 280 18.55 22.47 1.86
N GLY A 281 18.20 22.82 3.10
CA GLY A 281 16.88 23.37 3.44
C GLY A 281 15.77 22.32 3.57
N GLN A 282 16.09 21.04 3.49
CA GLN A 282 15.18 19.92 3.67
C GLN A 282 15.40 19.23 5.03
N TYR A 283 14.51 18.33 5.42
CA TYR A 283 14.69 17.52 6.63
C TYR A 283 15.94 16.66 6.50
N GLN A 284 16.69 16.57 7.59
CA GLN A 284 17.73 15.57 7.76
C GLN A 284 17.22 14.46 8.67
N VAL A 285 17.73 13.25 8.44
CA VAL A 285 17.43 12.13 9.33
C VAL A 285 18.02 12.43 10.70
N GLU A 286 17.24 12.22 11.75
CA GLU A 286 17.65 12.49 13.15
C GLU A 286 18.87 11.65 13.51
N ASP A 287 19.95 12.28 13.97
CA ASP A 287 21.23 11.61 14.31
C ASP A 287 21.07 10.47 15.36
N GLY A 288 20.10 10.61 16.23
CA GLY A 288 19.77 9.56 17.20
C GLY A 288 18.79 8.53 16.68
N GLY A 289 18.45 8.55 15.39
CA GLY A 289 17.50 7.63 14.78
C GLY A 289 16.09 7.74 15.35
N MET A 290 15.36 6.62 15.33
CA MET A 290 14.00 6.53 15.85
C MET A 290 13.98 6.68 17.39
N ARG A 291 13.22 7.65 17.89
CA ARG A 291 13.09 7.93 19.34
C ARG A 291 11.68 7.78 19.88
N GLU A 292 10.68 7.88 19.03
CA GLU A 292 9.27 7.92 19.41
C GLU A 292 8.46 6.99 18.51
N VAL A 293 7.58 6.19 19.12
CA VAL A 293 6.63 5.34 18.41
C VAL A 293 5.19 5.69 18.82
N VAL A 294 4.32 5.77 17.82
CA VAL A 294 2.91 6.13 17.99
C VAL A 294 2.04 5.04 17.38
N THR A 295 1.23 4.38 18.20
CA THR A 295 0.36 3.28 17.74
C THR A 295 -1.04 3.39 18.33
N ASP A 296 -1.96 2.57 17.85
CA ASP A 296 -3.30 2.50 18.40
C ASP A 296 -3.39 1.63 19.66
N LYS A 297 -4.63 1.44 20.16
CA LYS A 297 -4.89 0.65 21.36
C LYS A 297 -4.66 -0.85 21.20
N GLY A 298 -4.64 -1.37 19.96
CA GLY A 298 -4.37 -2.79 19.66
C GLY A 298 -2.97 -3.21 20.11
N TYR A 299 -2.03 -2.28 20.08
CA TYR A 299 -0.64 -2.47 20.50
C TYR A 299 -0.42 -2.33 22.01
N HIS A 300 -1.45 -1.97 22.79
CA HIS A 300 -1.30 -1.68 24.21
C HIS A 300 -1.21 -2.96 25.07
N SER A 301 -0.01 -3.41 25.33
CA SER A 301 0.31 -4.53 26.19
C SER A 301 1.42 -4.15 27.18
N GLY A 302 1.30 -4.59 28.45
CA GLY A 302 2.35 -4.35 29.47
C GLY A 302 3.73 -4.85 29.03
N PRO A 303 3.87 -6.12 28.60
CA PRO A 303 5.13 -6.65 28.09
C PRO A 303 5.69 -5.88 26.89
N VAL A 304 4.86 -5.53 25.92
CA VAL A 304 5.28 -4.77 24.72
C VAL A 304 5.79 -3.39 25.09
N LEU A 305 5.06 -2.66 25.95
CA LEU A 305 5.48 -1.33 26.40
C LEU A 305 6.77 -1.37 27.23
N ALA A 306 6.96 -2.41 28.06
CA ALA A 306 8.20 -2.63 28.79
C ALA A 306 9.38 -2.90 27.84
N LYS A 307 9.16 -3.71 26.79
CA LYS A 307 10.17 -4.03 25.78
C LYS A 307 10.56 -2.79 24.96
N MET A 308 9.60 -1.98 24.54
CA MET A 308 9.86 -0.71 23.85
C MET A 308 10.63 0.26 24.75
N HIS A 309 10.32 0.27 26.04
CA HIS A 309 11.04 1.11 27.02
C HIS A 309 12.49 0.63 27.20
N GLU A 310 12.74 -0.68 27.25
CA GLU A 310 14.07 -1.28 27.27
C GLU A 310 14.89 -0.87 26.04
N TRP A 311 14.28 -0.82 24.87
CA TRP A 311 14.90 -0.34 23.62
C TRP A 311 15.12 1.19 23.56
N GLY A 312 14.79 1.93 24.63
CA GLY A 312 14.95 3.38 24.69
C GLY A 312 13.93 4.18 23.87
N VAL A 313 12.87 3.54 23.39
CA VAL A 313 11.85 4.17 22.57
C VAL A 313 10.74 4.76 23.44
N ARG A 314 10.40 6.04 23.21
CA ARG A 314 9.26 6.70 23.86
C ARG A 314 7.97 6.29 23.19
N THR A 315 7.06 5.68 23.95
CA THR A 315 5.78 5.19 23.44
C THR A 315 4.66 6.22 23.59
N TYR A 316 3.82 6.31 22.55
CA TYR A 316 2.55 7.04 22.53
C TYR A 316 1.46 6.09 22.03
N VAL A 317 1.15 5.09 22.84
CA VAL A 317 0.18 4.04 22.53
C VAL A 317 -1.16 4.39 23.17
N SER A 318 -2.23 4.46 22.38
CA SER A 318 -3.57 4.76 22.89
C SER A 318 -3.94 3.79 24.00
N VAL A 319 -4.47 4.33 25.12
CA VAL A 319 -4.82 3.52 26.30
C VAL A 319 -6.24 2.98 26.15
N PRO A 320 -6.47 1.66 26.17
CA PRO A 320 -7.80 1.09 26.16
C PRO A 320 -8.51 1.37 27.51
N HIS A 321 -9.86 1.47 27.48
CA HIS A 321 -10.65 1.48 28.71
C HIS A 321 -10.46 0.13 29.42
N GLN A 322 -9.76 0.14 30.52
CA GLN A 322 -9.46 -1.07 31.30
C GLN A 322 -9.76 -0.86 32.78
N GLN A 323 -10.19 -1.94 33.44
CA GLN A 323 -10.32 -2.01 34.89
C GLN A 323 -8.94 -1.93 35.55
N ARG A 324 -8.90 -1.65 36.87
CA ARG A 324 -7.66 -1.62 37.67
C ARG A 324 -6.88 -2.93 37.50
N ARG A 325 -5.63 -2.82 37.07
CA ARG A 325 -4.70 -3.95 36.95
C ARG A 325 -3.98 -4.21 38.24
N LYS A 326 -3.79 -5.50 38.59
CA LYS A 326 -2.85 -5.90 39.64
C LYS A 326 -1.46 -5.99 39.04
N TRP A 327 -0.47 -5.45 39.73
CA TRP A 327 0.92 -5.32 39.24
C TRP A 327 1.91 -6.16 40.03
N GLU A 328 1.46 -7.22 40.72
CA GLU A 328 2.31 -8.13 41.49
C GLU A 328 3.43 -8.69 40.60
N ASN A 329 4.68 -8.48 41.00
CA ASN A 329 5.90 -8.91 40.27
C ASN A 329 6.03 -8.38 38.82
N LYS A 330 5.44 -7.20 38.49
CA LYS A 330 5.44 -6.58 37.16
C LYS A 330 5.82 -5.10 37.21
N ALA A 331 6.81 -4.73 38.02
CA ALA A 331 7.22 -3.35 38.26
C ALA A 331 7.61 -2.62 36.96
N ASP A 332 8.40 -3.27 36.08
CA ASP A 332 8.85 -2.69 34.81
C ASP A 332 7.67 -2.41 33.86
N GLN A 333 6.73 -3.38 33.78
CA GLN A 333 5.52 -3.18 32.97
C GLN A 333 4.65 -2.05 33.52
N GLN A 334 4.52 -1.97 34.85
CA GLN A 334 3.81 -0.89 35.52
C GLN A 334 4.43 0.47 35.19
N ALA A 335 5.75 0.60 35.34
CA ALA A 335 6.49 1.81 35.04
C ALA A 335 6.31 2.24 33.58
N ALA A 336 6.44 1.31 32.63
CA ALA A 336 6.28 1.57 31.21
C ALA A 336 4.84 2.01 30.87
N VAL A 337 3.82 1.32 31.40
CA VAL A 337 2.40 1.68 31.18
C VAL A 337 2.06 3.05 31.75
N TYR A 338 2.52 3.37 32.96
CA TYR A 338 2.26 4.69 33.56
C TYR A 338 3.04 5.81 32.85
N ALA A 339 4.26 5.54 32.40
CA ALA A 339 5.02 6.47 31.57
C ALA A 339 4.33 6.75 30.23
N ASN A 340 3.82 5.70 29.54
CA ASN A 340 3.02 5.85 28.34
C ASN A 340 1.74 6.69 28.60
N ARG A 341 0.98 6.38 29.67
CA ARG A 341 -0.25 7.11 30.00
C ARG A 341 0.02 8.60 30.19
N ARG A 342 1.02 8.98 30.98
CA ARG A 342 1.40 10.39 31.18
C ARG A 342 1.73 11.10 29.86
N ARG A 343 2.43 10.41 28.95
CA ARG A 343 2.79 10.98 27.64
C ARG A 343 1.57 11.18 26.74
N VAL A 344 0.66 10.21 26.71
CA VAL A 344 -0.57 10.24 25.88
C VAL A 344 -1.55 11.34 26.36
N GLU A 345 -1.66 11.56 27.67
CA GLU A 345 -2.52 12.60 28.26
C GLU A 345 -2.01 14.03 27.99
N GLY A 346 -0.70 14.18 27.75
CA GLY A 346 -0.10 15.48 27.43
C GLY A 346 -0.45 15.99 26.03
N GLU A 347 -0.30 17.31 25.81
CA GLU A 347 -0.63 17.95 24.52
C GLU A 347 0.14 17.37 23.33
N ARG A 348 1.45 17.07 23.52
CA ARG A 348 2.24 16.39 22.48
C ARG A 348 1.65 15.01 22.11
N GLY A 349 1.27 14.22 23.12
CA GLY A 349 0.66 12.91 22.90
C GLY A 349 -0.64 12.99 22.13
N LYS A 350 -1.54 13.89 22.50
CA LYS A 350 -2.79 14.15 21.79
C LYS A 350 -2.56 14.57 20.34
N SER A 351 -1.58 15.46 20.11
CA SER A 351 -1.19 15.89 18.77
C SER A 351 -0.65 14.72 17.92
N LEU A 352 0.26 13.91 18.48
CA LEU A 352 0.84 12.76 17.78
C LEU A 352 -0.21 11.70 17.44
N LEU A 353 -1.13 11.40 18.35
CA LEU A 353 -2.21 10.44 18.07
C LEU A 353 -3.17 10.93 16.97
N ARG A 354 -3.41 12.24 16.87
CA ARG A 354 -4.18 12.85 15.78
C ARG A 354 -3.43 12.72 14.45
N ARG A 355 -2.12 13.08 14.44
CA ARG A 355 -1.26 12.93 13.25
C ARG A 355 -1.17 11.49 12.79
N ARG A 356 -1.11 10.53 13.73
CA ARG A 356 -1.11 9.11 13.40
C ARG A 356 -2.29 8.74 12.50
N GLY A 357 -3.53 9.11 12.87
CA GLY A 357 -4.72 8.83 12.06
C GLY A 357 -4.56 9.36 10.62
N GLU A 358 -4.08 10.60 10.48
CA GLU A 358 -3.89 11.22 9.17
C GLU A 358 -2.79 10.53 8.34
N PHE A 359 -1.61 10.31 8.91
CA PHE A 359 -0.43 9.87 8.16
C PHE A 359 -0.37 8.35 7.93
N LEU A 360 -1.01 7.53 8.76
CA LEU A 360 -1.06 6.08 8.58
C LEU A 360 -2.21 5.63 7.66
N GLU A 361 -3.36 6.31 7.72
CA GLU A 361 -4.49 5.96 6.85
C GLU A 361 -4.20 6.27 5.37
N ARG A 362 -3.45 7.33 5.07
CA ARG A 362 -3.13 7.73 3.69
C ARG A 362 -2.35 6.68 2.89
N PRO A 363 -1.21 6.13 3.36
CA PRO A 363 -0.50 5.07 2.65
C PRO A 363 -1.37 3.84 2.39
N PHE A 364 -2.16 3.40 3.38
CA PHE A 364 -3.08 2.28 3.19
C PHE A 364 -4.17 2.59 2.17
N ALA A 365 -4.76 3.79 2.21
CA ALA A 365 -5.73 4.22 1.20
C ALA A 365 -5.11 4.22 -0.21
N HIS A 366 -3.89 4.73 -0.36
CA HIS A 366 -3.17 4.69 -1.64
C HIS A 366 -2.88 3.27 -2.10
N GLN A 367 -2.48 2.36 -1.22
CA GLN A 367 -2.23 0.97 -1.56
C GLN A 367 -3.52 0.24 -1.97
N TYR A 368 -4.66 0.55 -1.33
CA TYR A 368 -5.93 -0.04 -1.66
C TYR A 368 -6.56 0.53 -2.94
N GLU A 369 -6.56 1.85 -3.09
CA GLU A 369 -7.28 2.53 -4.16
C GLU A 369 -6.43 2.71 -5.41
N THR A 370 -5.15 3.07 -5.24
CA THR A 370 -4.21 3.20 -6.35
C THR A 370 -3.52 1.88 -6.64
N GLY A 371 -3.03 1.16 -5.62
CA GLY A 371 -2.23 -0.06 -5.76
C GLY A 371 -3.01 -1.36 -5.90
N GLY A 372 -4.35 -1.35 -5.76
CA GLY A 372 -5.19 -2.54 -5.89
C GLY A 372 -4.92 -3.63 -4.84
N LEU A 373 -4.45 -3.28 -3.63
CA LEU A 373 -3.97 -4.23 -2.62
C LEU A 373 -5.05 -4.74 -1.66
N ARG A 374 -6.34 -4.55 -1.92
CA ARG A 374 -7.41 -5.10 -1.04
C ARG A 374 -7.39 -6.61 -0.99
N ARG A 375 -7.08 -7.24 -2.10
CA ARG A 375 -6.88 -8.67 -2.25
C ARG A 375 -5.54 -8.93 -2.94
N VAL A 376 -4.76 -9.86 -2.41
CA VAL A 376 -3.53 -10.30 -3.06
C VAL A 376 -3.82 -11.38 -4.09
N HIS A 377 -3.16 -11.30 -5.25
CA HIS A 377 -3.31 -12.28 -6.33
C HIS A 377 -2.19 -13.33 -6.35
N VAL A 378 -1.17 -13.13 -5.54
CA VAL A 378 -0.05 -14.05 -5.34
C VAL A 378 -0.29 -14.92 -4.11
N ARG A 379 0.38 -16.06 -4.00
CA ARG A 379 0.30 -17.01 -2.89
C ARG A 379 1.65 -17.17 -2.21
N GLY A 380 1.63 -17.53 -0.93
CA GLY A 380 2.79 -17.66 -0.08
C GLY A 380 3.24 -16.32 0.52
N ARG A 381 3.59 -16.34 1.80
CA ARG A 381 3.96 -15.15 2.59
C ARG A 381 5.09 -14.36 1.93
N GLU A 382 6.13 -15.03 1.44
CA GLU A 382 7.26 -14.39 0.74
C GLU A 382 6.80 -13.59 -0.49
N ASN A 383 5.92 -14.16 -1.33
CA ASN A 383 5.42 -13.45 -2.51
C ASN A 383 4.51 -12.26 -2.14
N VAL A 384 3.74 -12.41 -1.06
CA VAL A 384 2.90 -11.31 -0.54
C VAL A 384 3.80 -10.20 -0.01
N SER A 385 4.84 -10.54 0.75
CA SER A 385 5.82 -9.58 1.25
C SER A 385 6.51 -8.81 0.11
N LYS A 386 7.01 -9.52 -0.92
CA LYS A 386 7.55 -8.88 -2.14
C LYS A 386 6.59 -7.86 -2.76
N ARG A 387 5.30 -8.21 -2.80
CA ARG A 387 4.26 -7.31 -3.34
C ARG A 387 4.06 -6.09 -2.45
N VAL A 388 3.98 -6.28 -1.13
CA VAL A 388 3.74 -5.19 -0.18
C VAL A 388 4.95 -4.25 -0.08
N LEU A 389 6.17 -4.78 -0.08
CA LEU A 389 7.41 -3.99 -0.12
C LEU A 389 7.45 -3.06 -1.32
N LEU A 390 7.11 -3.59 -2.49
CA LEU A 390 7.09 -2.77 -3.71
C LEU A 390 5.97 -1.73 -3.70
N GLN A 391 4.82 -2.04 -3.12
CA GLN A 391 3.75 -1.06 -2.90
C GLN A 391 4.23 0.09 -2.00
N GLY A 392 4.98 -0.21 -0.95
CA GLY A 392 5.61 0.80 -0.09
C GLY A 392 6.65 1.64 -0.84
N ALA A 393 7.51 1.01 -1.64
CA ALA A 393 8.46 1.73 -2.50
C ALA A 393 7.73 2.66 -3.49
N ALA A 394 6.64 2.20 -4.09
CA ALA A 394 5.82 3.03 -4.99
C ALA A 394 5.14 4.20 -4.26
N CYS A 395 4.67 4.02 -3.02
CA CYS A 395 4.16 5.10 -2.18
C CYS A 395 5.25 6.15 -1.89
N ASN A 396 6.47 5.72 -1.60
CA ASN A 396 7.62 6.59 -1.38
C ASN A 396 8.02 7.34 -2.67
N LEU A 397 7.99 6.69 -3.83
CA LEU A 397 8.16 7.37 -5.13
C LEU A 397 7.03 8.38 -5.39
N ALA A 398 5.79 8.04 -5.04
CA ALA A 398 4.66 8.97 -5.12
C ALA A 398 4.86 10.21 -4.21
N LEU A 399 5.46 10.02 -3.02
CA LEU A 399 5.82 11.13 -2.13
C LEU A 399 6.86 12.05 -2.79
N ILE A 400 7.92 11.49 -3.39
CA ILE A 400 8.92 12.24 -4.16
C ILE A 400 8.26 13.01 -5.30
N LEU A 401 7.46 12.34 -6.13
CA LEU A 401 6.78 12.97 -7.27
C LEU A 401 5.84 14.09 -6.82
N ARG A 402 5.11 13.91 -5.71
CA ARG A 402 4.25 14.96 -5.15
C ARG A 402 5.04 16.19 -4.72
N SER A 403 6.25 16.02 -4.20
CA SER A 403 7.12 17.16 -3.85
C SER A 403 7.58 17.93 -5.09
N LEU A 404 7.81 17.24 -6.21
CA LEU A 404 8.30 17.81 -7.46
C LEU A 404 7.18 18.40 -8.34
N THR A 405 6.09 17.65 -8.53
CA THR A 405 5.03 17.96 -9.52
C THR A 405 3.69 18.32 -8.89
N LYS A 406 3.60 18.33 -7.54
CA LYS A 406 2.36 18.49 -6.77
C LYS A 406 1.36 17.33 -6.94
N ALA A 407 1.71 16.30 -7.70
CA ALA A 407 0.89 15.12 -7.95
C ALA A 407 1.70 13.83 -7.75
N GLY A 408 1.23 12.90 -6.92
CA GLY A 408 1.90 11.64 -6.62
C GLY A 408 1.41 10.45 -7.44
N THR A 409 0.41 10.63 -8.29
CA THR A 409 -0.20 9.58 -9.12
C THR A 409 -0.62 10.11 -10.49
N PRO A 410 -0.77 9.25 -11.52
CA PRO A 410 -1.26 9.67 -12.82
C PRO A 410 -2.61 10.37 -12.75
N ARG A 411 -3.54 9.85 -11.95
CA ARG A 411 -4.87 10.45 -11.73
C ARG A 411 -4.77 11.82 -11.07
N GLY A 412 -3.95 11.94 -10.01
CA GLY A 412 -3.72 13.21 -9.32
C GLY A 412 -3.14 14.29 -10.22
N LEU A 413 -2.28 13.91 -11.17
CA LEU A 413 -1.74 14.83 -12.16
C LEU A 413 -2.81 15.31 -13.16
N ALA A 414 -3.68 14.39 -13.61
CA ALA A 414 -4.80 14.73 -14.49
C ALA A 414 -5.81 15.67 -13.79
N ASP A 415 -6.11 15.41 -12.50
CA ASP A 415 -7.00 16.27 -11.71
C ASP A 415 -6.40 17.65 -11.47
N LEU A 416 -5.08 17.73 -11.22
CA LEU A 416 -4.37 19.01 -11.08
C LEU A 416 -4.48 19.83 -12.38
N GLY A 417 -4.23 19.22 -13.54
CA GLY A 417 -4.39 19.87 -14.85
C GLY A 417 -5.80 20.37 -15.08
N ARG A 418 -6.82 19.56 -14.77
CA ARG A 418 -8.23 19.93 -14.87
C ARG A 418 -8.59 21.10 -13.95
N ASN A 419 -8.09 21.09 -12.71
CA ASN A 419 -8.35 22.17 -11.75
C ASN A 419 -7.71 23.49 -12.20
N ILE A 420 -6.47 23.46 -12.73
CA ILE A 420 -5.80 24.64 -13.28
C ILE A 420 -6.58 25.16 -14.49
N PHE A 421 -6.97 24.29 -15.41
CA PHE A 421 -7.79 24.66 -16.57
C PHE A 421 -9.11 25.31 -16.17
N ASN A 422 -9.85 24.71 -15.23
CA ASN A 422 -11.11 25.26 -14.73
C ASN A 422 -10.91 26.62 -14.02
N ALA A 423 -9.81 26.80 -13.28
CA ALA A 423 -9.47 28.07 -12.66
C ALA A 423 -9.20 29.15 -13.72
N LEU A 424 -8.44 28.80 -14.76
CA LEU A 424 -8.16 29.68 -15.89
C LEU A 424 -9.44 30.10 -16.63
N CYS A 425 -10.32 29.14 -16.91
CA CYS A 425 -11.61 29.41 -17.51
C CYS A 425 -12.47 30.37 -16.66
N ARG A 426 -12.47 30.21 -15.35
CA ARG A 426 -13.19 31.13 -14.43
C ARG A 426 -12.60 32.54 -14.46
N VAL A 427 -11.28 32.68 -14.49
CA VAL A 427 -10.62 33.98 -14.61
C VAL A 427 -10.94 34.63 -15.93
N LEU A 428 -10.86 33.90 -17.06
CA LEU A 428 -11.20 34.39 -18.36
C LEU A 428 -12.67 34.82 -18.48
N ALA A 429 -13.59 34.02 -17.90
CA ALA A 429 -15.01 34.37 -17.85
C ALA A 429 -15.25 35.66 -17.01
N ALA A 430 -14.55 35.82 -15.88
CA ALA A 430 -14.64 37.02 -15.05
C ALA A 430 -14.12 38.27 -15.81
N LEU A 431 -13.00 38.13 -16.54
CA LEU A 431 -12.46 39.20 -17.37
C LEU A 431 -13.45 39.59 -18.53
N ALA A 432 -14.01 38.59 -19.19
CA ALA A 432 -15.02 38.82 -20.24
C ALA A 432 -16.26 39.57 -19.74
N VAL A 433 -16.67 39.33 -18.48
CA VAL A 433 -17.78 40.09 -17.85
C VAL A 433 -17.37 41.54 -17.53
N LEU A 434 -16.08 41.76 -17.23
CA LEU A 434 -15.56 43.12 -16.98
C LEU A 434 -15.44 43.95 -18.26
N ASP A 435 -15.13 43.31 -19.40
CA ASP A 435 -15.02 43.93 -20.72
C ASP A 435 -16.36 44.11 -21.43
N ALA A 436 -17.44 43.55 -20.90
CA ALA A 436 -18.77 43.74 -21.47
C ALA A 436 -19.19 45.23 -21.36
N PRO A 437 -19.61 45.89 -22.46
CA PRO A 437 -19.98 47.29 -22.45
C PRO A 437 -21.15 47.54 -21.50
N ALA A 438 -21.09 48.66 -20.79
CA ALA A 438 -22.03 49.04 -19.71
C ALA A 438 -23.52 49.03 -20.10
N SER A 439 -23.84 49.00 -21.39
CA SER A 439 -25.19 48.91 -21.93
C SER A 439 -25.85 47.53 -21.74
N SER A 440 -25.09 46.44 -21.63
CA SER A 440 -25.63 45.08 -21.41
C SER A 440 -25.90 44.77 -19.95
N ARG A 441 -25.29 45.50 -19.02
CA ARG A 441 -25.48 45.27 -17.55
C ARG A 441 -26.85 45.73 -17.01
N LYS A 442 -27.63 46.52 -17.75
CA LYS A 442 -28.91 47.05 -17.28
C LYS A 442 -30.14 46.23 -17.69
N GLN A 443 -30.01 45.27 -18.59
CA GLN A 443 -31.20 44.52 -19.08
C GLN A 443 -31.52 43.26 -18.24
N ASP A 444 -30.56 42.69 -17.50
CA ASP A 444 -30.84 41.48 -16.68
C ASP A 444 -31.48 41.78 -15.33
N PHE A 445 -31.60 43.05 -14.93
CA PHE A 445 -32.19 43.41 -13.64
C PHE A 445 -33.70 43.69 -13.68
N LEU A 446 -34.32 43.67 -14.87
CA LEU A 446 -35.74 44.04 -15.08
C LEU A 446 -36.66 42.90 -15.54
N GLN A 447 -36.18 41.66 -15.57
CA GLN A 447 -37.04 40.50 -15.85
C GLN A 447 -36.99 39.47 -14.74
N GLN A 448 -37.53 39.81 -13.57
CA GLN A 448 -38.08 38.82 -12.66
C GLN A 448 -39.61 38.87 -12.74
N PRO A 449 -40.29 37.84 -13.26
CA PRO A 449 -41.72 37.73 -13.13
C PRO A 449 -42.06 37.34 -11.67
N ALA A 450 -42.85 38.20 -11.04
CA ALA A 450 -43.53 37.89 -9.80
C ALA A 450 -44.45 36.68 -10.02
N HIS A 451 -44.15 35.54 -9.43
CA HIS A 451 -45.14 34.50 -9.27
C HIS A 451 -45.34 34.17 -7.78
N ARG A 452 -46.59 34.39 -7.41
CA ARG A 452 -47.25 34.12 -6.14
C ARG A 452 -47.14 32.63 -5.70
N ASP A 453 -47.02 32.52 -4.43
CA ASP A 453 -47.39 31.41 -3.53
C ASP A 453 -48.44 30.44 -4.06
N LYS A 454 -48.15 29.14 -3.87
CA LYS A 454 -49.09 28.19 -3.22
C LYS A 454 -48.40 26.84 -2.90
N SER A 455 -48.23 26.65 -1.59
CA SER A 455 -48.35 25.38 -0.85
C SER A 455 -48.46 24.05 -1.61
N ARG A 456 -47.54 23.11 -1.39
CA ARG A 456 -47.84 21.78 -0.85
C ARG A 456 -46.58 21.00 -0.51
N SER A 457 -46.62 20.50 0.69
CA SER A 457 -45.72 19.53 1.32
C SER A 457 -45.56 18.25 0.50
N SER A 458 -44.31 17.75 0.41
CA SER A 458 -44.01 16.33 0.54
C SER A 458 -42.53 16.16 0.82
N SER A 459 -42.28 15.55 1.94
CA SER A 459 -41.00 15.11 2.46
C SER A 459 -40.34 14.08 1.54
N LEU A 460 -39.12 14.31 1.19
CA LEU A 460 -38.18 13.26 0.79
C LEU A 460 -36.81 13.59 1.39
N ASN A 461 -36.50 12.86 2.45
CA ASN A 461 -35.20 12.78 3.07
C ASN A 461 -34.17 12.25 2.05
N VAL A 462 -33.23 13.07 1.66
CA VAL A 462 -31.96 12.63 1.09
C VAL A 462 -30.86 13.04 2.04
N SER A 463 -30.38 12.05 2.81
CA SER A 463 -29.21 12.19 3.64
C SER A 463 -27.97 12.38 2.74
N THR A 464 -27.51 13.62 2.64
CA THR A 464 -26.22 13.94 2.03
C THR A 464 -25.11 13.53 3.00
N CYS A 465 -24.44 12.44 2.69
CA CYS A 465 -23.18 12.06 3.32
C CYS A 465 -22.10 13.10 2.96
N ARG A 466 -21.87 14.05 3.88
CA ARG A 466 -20.71 14.94 3.87
C ARG A 466 -19.53 14.20 4.49
N LYS A 467 -18.74 13.48 3.69
CA LYS A 467 -17.34 13.11 4.04
C LYS A 467 -16.73 12.43 2.80
N CYS A 468 -16.12 13.19 1.96
CA CYS A 468 -15.01 12.82 1.06
C CYS A 468 -14.67 14.06 0.21
N ARG A 469 -13.93 14.98 0.80
CA ARG A 469 -13.08 15.91 0.06
C ARG A 469 -11.66 15.62 0.57
N PHE A 470 -10.93 14.90 -0.27
CA PHE A 470 -9.48 15.17 -0.51
C PHE A 470 -9.05 14.36 -1.73
#